data_603d4d9db27c58a01cf86e806ec9f361
#
_entry.id   603d4d9db27c58a01cf86e806ec9f361
#
_cell.length_a   1.000
_cell.length_b   1.000
_cell.length_c   1.000
_cell.angle_alpha   90.00
_cell.angle_beta   90.00
_cell.angle_gamma   90.00
#
_symmetry.space_group_name_H-M   'P 1'
#
loop_
_entity.id
_entity.type
_entity.pdbx_description
1 polymer ?
#
loop_
_entity_poly.entity_id
_entity_poly.type
_entity_poly.pdbx_seq_one_letter_code
_entity_poly.pdbx_strand_id
1 'polypeptide(L)'
;MTVARELHRVIGFSLAGCWALLLVAGVSLALRKRDAGRLYWGLLGLLEVALGVQVLAGLAVLAAGGRAPLLHYLYGAVVPALLLEAHLLGPRLKQLPNHLLFTIAAAVNLLLTVRALVTGLGS
;
A
#
# COMPACT_ATOMS: atom_id res chain seq x y z
N MET A 1 10.17 13.56 17.83
CA MET A 1 8.85 12.91 17.67
C MET A 1 8.03 13.54 16.58
N THR A 2 7.99 14.85 16.47
CA THR A 2 7.29 15.55 15.39
C THR A 2 7.73 15.10 13.99
N VAL A 3 9.03 14.83 13.78
CA VAL A 3 9.55 14.39 12.49
C VAL A 3 8.96 13.03 12.08
N ALA A 4 8.95 12.06 13.00
CA ALA A 4 8.41 10.72 12.72
C ALA A 4 6.91 10.80 12.43
N ARG A 5 6.17 11.62 13.17
CA ARG A 5 4.73 11.79 12.97
C ARG A 5 4.42 12.46 11.64
N GLU A 6 5.15 13.52 11.28
CA GLU A 6 5.00 14.17 9.99
C GLU A 6 5.37 13.25 8.83
N LEU A 7 6.47 12.52 8.97
CA LEU A 7 6.90 11.57 7.95
C LEU A 7 5.82 10.49 7.75
N HIS A 8 5.29 9.94 8.84
CA HIS A 8 4.24 8.93 8.79
C HIS A 8 2.99 9.49 8.08
N ARG A 9 2.60 10.72 8.40
CA ARG A 9 1.43 11.37 7.80
C ARG A 9 1.63 11.61 6.29
N VAL A 10 2.76 12.21 5.92
CA VAL A 10 3.05 12.56 4.52
C VAL A 10 3.15 11.31 3.66
N ILE A 11 3.87 10.30 4.13
CA ILE A 11 3.99 9.05 3.39
C ILE A 11 2.64 8.36 3.27
N GLY A 12 1.80 8.42 4.32
CA GLY A 12 0.46 7.84 4.28
C GLY A 12 -0.40 8.42 3.17
N PHE A 13 -0.43 9.76 3.05
CA PHE A 13 -1.15 10.41 1.95
C PHE A 13 -0.54 10.08 0.59
N SER A 14 0.79 10.04 0.51
CA SER A 14 1.49 9.69 -0.73
C SER A 14 1.19 8.26 -1.16
N LEU A 15 1.11 7.32 -0.21
CA LEU A 15 0.76 5.93 -0.50
C LEU A 15 -0.64 5.82 -1.11
N ALA A 16 -1.62 6.57 -0.59
CA ALA A 16 -2.96 6.56 -1.17
C ALA A 16 -2.94 6.96 -2.64
N GLY A 17 -2.21 8.02 -2.98
CA GLY A 17 -2.03 8.46 -4.36
C GLY A 17 -1.32 7.40 -5.22
N CYS A 18 -0.29 6.77 -4.68
CA CYS A 18 0.47 5.74 -5.39
C CYS A 18 -0.35 4.47 -5.62
N TRP A 19 -1.17 4.05 -4.64
CA TRP A 19 -2.09 2.93 -4.85
C TRP A 19 -3.07 3.23 -5.98
N ALA A 20 -3.58 4.47 -6.04
CA ALA A 20 -4.47 4.88 -7.12
C ALA A 20 -3.77 4.83 -8.48
N LEU A 21 -2.53 5.28 -8.56
CA LEU A 21 -1.74 5.21 -9.80
C LEU A 21 -1.50 3.77 -10.23
N LEU A 22 -1.15 2.89 -9.30
CA LEU A 22 -0.93 1.48 -9.61
C LEU A 22 -2.22 0.82 -10.10
N LEU A 23 -3.35 1.16 -9.48
CA LEU A 23 -4.66 0.66 -9.89
C LEU A 23 -5.01 1.10 -11.30
N VAL A 24 -4.85 2.39 -11.62
CA VAL A 24 -5.13 2.93 -12.94
C VAL A 24 -4.22 2.28 -13.99
N ALA A 25 -2.94 2.14 -13.69
CA ALA A 25 -2.00 1.49 -14.59
C ALA A 25 -2.38 0.03 -14.83
N GLY A 26 -2.75 -0.71 -13.77
CA GLY A 26 -3.14 -2.12 -13.90
C GLY A 26 -4.43 -2.30 -14.67
N VAL A 27 -5.44 -1.47 -14.43
CA VAL A 27 -6.71 -1.50 -15.17
C VAL A 27 -6.46 -1.18 -16.65
N SER A 28 -5.62 -0.18 -16.94
CA SER A 28 -5.25 0.18 -18.30
C SER A 28 -4.61 -1.00 -19.03
N LEU A 29 -3.67 -1.69 -18.37
CA LEU A 29 -3.03 -2.88 -18.94
C LEU A 29 -4.03 -4.00 -19.18
N ALA A 30 -4.94 -4.22 -18.24
CA ALA A 30 -5.96 -5.25 -18.37
C ALA A 30 -6.90 -4.98 -19.55
N LEU A 31 -7.32 -3.72 -19.71
CA LEU A 31 -8.18 -3.33 -20.86
C LEU A 31 -7.47 -3.47 -22.19
N ARG A 32 -6.15 -3.28 -22.22
CA ARG A 32 -5.32 -3.46 -23.42
C ARG A 32 -4.85 -4.87 -23.62
N LYS A 33 -5.18 -5.78 -22.70
CA LYS A 33 -4.76 -7.18 -22.71
C LYS A 33 -3.24 -7.32 -22.78
N ARG A 34 -2.53 -6.51 -21.98
CA ARG A 34 -1.07 -6.49 -21.92
C ARG A 34 -0.58 -6.86 -20.53
N ASP A 35 0.58 -7.50 -20.47
CA ASP A 35 1.28 -7.74 -19.23
C ASP A 35 1.98 -6.46 -18.75
N ALA A 36 2.25 -6.41 -17.45
CA ALA A 36 2.96 -5.31 -16.84
C ALA A 36 4.42 -5.30 -17.27
N GLY A 37 4.92 -4.11 -17.54
CA GLY A 37 6.32 -3.88 -17.89
C GLY A 37 7.06 -3.15 -16.78
N ARG A 38 8.19 -2.55 -17.17
CA ARG A 38 9.14 -1.94 -16.25
C ARG A 38 8.52 -0.83 -15.39
N LEU A 39 7.66 0.00 -15.98
CA LEU A 39 7.06 1.12 -15.23
C LEU A 39 6.14 0.64 -14.11
N TYR A 40 5.33 -0.37 -14.39
CA TYR A 40 4.42 -0.93 -13.38
C TYR A 40 5.20 -1.53 -12.21
N TRP A 41 6.18 -2.38 -12.53
CA TRP A 41 6.97 -3.03 -11.48
C TRP A 41 7.85 -2.06 -10.72
N GLY A 42 8.33 -1.00 -11.40
CA GLY A 42 9.06 0.07 -10.74
C GLY A 42 8.20 0.84 -9.75
N LEU A 43 6.96 1.16 -10.13
CA LEU A 43 6.02 1.82 -9.24
C LEU A 43 5.68 0.93 -8.05
N LEU A 44 5.44 -0.38 -8.28
CA LEU A 44 5.19 -1.31 -7.20
C LEU A 44 6.38 -1.38 -6.23
N GLY A 45 7.61 -1.44 -6.76
CA GLY A 45 8.82 -1.45 -5.93
C GLY A 45 8.94 -0.20 -5.08
N LEU A 46 8.66 0.97 -5.66
CA LEU A 46 8.65 2.22 -4.91
C LEU A 46 7.61 2.20 -3.80
N LEU A 47 6.40 1.69 -4.10
CA LEU A 47 5.35 1.53 -3.11
C LEU A 47 5.78 0.63 -1.97
N GLU A 48 6.44 -0.48 -2.28
CA GLU A 48 6.90 -1.41 -1.25
C GLU A 48 7.93 -0.79 -0.33
N VAL A 49 8.88 -0.03 -0.88
CA VAL A 49 9.87 0.71 -0.08
C VAL A 49 9.18 1.76 0.78
N ALA A 50 8.27 2.54 0.19
CA ALA A 50 7.55 3.58 0.92
C ALA A 50 6.69 2.97 2.03
N LEU A 51 6.07 1.83 1.78
CA LEU A 51 5.27 1.12 2.78
C LEU A 51 6.15 0.65 3.95
N GLY A 52 7.33 0.13 3.66
CA GLY A 52 8.29 -0.24 4.70
C GLY A 52 8.69 0.94 5.58
N VAL A 53 9.01 2.07 4.97
CA VAL A 53 9.32 3.30 5.70
C VAL A 53 8.12 3.76 6.51
N GLN A 54 6.91 3.66 5.96
CA GLN A 54 5.68 4.05 6.63
C GLN A 54 5.44 3.23 7.90
N VAL A 55 5.63 1.92 7.82
CA VAL A 55 5.47 1.04 8.98
C VAL A 55 6.50 1.38 10.06
N LEU A 56 7.76 1.58 9.66
CA LEU A 56 8.82 1.94 10.60
C LEU A 56 8.54 3.30 11.26
N ALA A 57 8.10 4.29 10.49
CA ALA A 57 7.73 5.60 11.04
C ALA A 57 6.56 5.49 12.02
N GLY A 58 5.56 4.67 11.69
CA GLY A 58 4.44 4.41 12.58
C GLY A 58 4.86 3.75 13.89
N LEU A 59 5.76 2.78 13.80
CA LEU A 59 6.30 2.13 15.00
C LEU A 59 7.11 3.11 15.85
N ALA A 60 7.84 4.03 15.23
CA ALA A 60 8.58 5.07 15.95
C ALA A 60 7.61 6.00 16.69
N VAL A 61 6.50 6.38 16.07
CA VAL A 61 5.47 7.19 16.73
C VAL A 61 4.89 6.44 17.92
N LEU A 62 4.60 5.16 17.75
CA LEU A 62 4.07 4.32 18.83
C LEU A 62 5.05 4.19 19.98
N ALA A 63 6.34 3.95 19.68
CA ALA A 63 7.39 3.81 20.68
C ALA A 63 7.56 5.09 21.51
N ALA A 64 7.29 6.25 20.91
CA ALA A 64 7.41 7.54 21.61
C ALA A 64 6.10 7.95 22.31
N GLY A 65 5.14 7.06 22.44
CA GLY A 65 3.92 7.29 23.20
C GLY A 65 2.70 7.70 22.37
N GLY A 66 2.83 7.82 21.05
CA GLY A 66 1.69 8.08 20.20
C GLY A 66 0.73 6.91 20.21
N ARG A 67 -0.57 7.19 20.09
CA ARG A 67 -1.62 6.17 20.10
C ARG A 67 -2.62 6.45 19.00
N ALA A 68 -3.20 5.39 18.48
CA ALA A 68 -4.27 5.46 17.49
C ALA A 68 -5.34 4.43 17.84
N PRO A 69 -6.57 4.55 17.28
CA PRO A 69 -7.58 3.53 17.46
C PRO A 69 -7.11 2.17 16.94
N LEU A 70 -7.63 1.09 17.52
CA LEU A 70 -7.29 -0.27 17.10
C LEU A 70 -7.48 -0.47 15.58
N LEU A 71 -8.53 0.12 15.00
CA LEU A 71 -8.79 0.00 13.57
C LEU A 71 -7.64 0.53 12.72
N HIS A 72 -6.97 1.59 13.18
CA HIS A 72 -5.81 2.13 12.47
C HIS A 72 -4.69 1.07 12.35
N TYR A 73 -4.40 0.37 13.43
CA TYR A 73 -3.38 -0.68 13.43
C TYR A 73 -3.79 -1.87 12.57
N LEU A 74 -5.06 -2.24 12.62
CA LEU A 74 -5.58 -3.36 11.82
C LEU A 74 -5.48 -3.05 10.33
N TYR A 75 -5.94 -1.88 9.89
CA TYR A 75 -5.83 -1.49 8.48
C TYR A 75 -4.37 -1.39 8.05
N GLY A 76 -3.52 -0.82 8.91
CA GLY A 76 -2.10 -0.70 8.62
C GLY A 76 -1.37 -2.04 8.51
N ALA A 77 -1.83 -3.07 9.22
CA ALA A 77 -1.25 -4.40 9.14
C ALA A 77 -1.76 -5.19 7.93
N VAL A 78 -3.03 -5.01 7.56
CA VAL A 78 -3.63 -5.75 6.44
C VAL A 78 -3.03 -5.31 5.10
N VAL A 79 -2.69 -4.02 4.94
CA VAL A 79 -2.14 -3.51 3.68
C VAL A 79 -0.87 -4.26 3.26
N PRO A 80 0.19 -4.37 4.10
CA PRO A 80 1.35 -5.15 3.71
C PRO A 80 1.06 -6.65 3.61
N ALA A 81 0.13 -7.18 4.40
CA ALA A 81 -0.23 -8.58 4.34
C ALA A 81 -0.84 -8.96 2.99
N LEU A 82 -1.72 -8.13 2.44
CA LEU A 82 -2.31 -8.36 1.12
C LEU A 82 -1.26 -8.31 0.03
N LEU A 83 -0.30 -7.40 0.13
CA LEU A 83 0.78 -7.30 -0.83
C LEU A 83 1.66 -8.55 -0.80
N LEU A 84 1.96 -9.05 0.40
CA LEU A 84 2.71 -10.30 0.55
C LEU A 84 1.95 -11.47 -0.08
N GLU A 85 0.64 -11.56 0.15
CA GLU A 85 -0.18 -12.59 -0.47
C GLU A 85 -0.11 -12.53 -1.99
N ALA A 86 -0.14 -11.34 -2.58
CA ALA A 86 -0.03 -11.17 -4.02
C ALA A 86 1.32 -11.70 -4.54
N HIS A 87 2.41 -11.45 -3.81
CA HIS A 87 3.73 -11.99 -4.15
C HIS A 87 3.77 -13.51 -4.08
N LEU A 88 3.10 -14.09 -3.07
CA LEU A 88 3.11 -15.55 -2.88
C LEU A 88 2.22 -16.28 -3.89
N LEU A 89 1.06 -15.70 -4.21
CA LEU A 89 0.08 -16.32 -5.10
C LEU A 89 0.33 -16.06 -6.58
N GLY A 90 0.91 -14.90 -6.92
CA GLY A 90 1.11 -14.51 -8.31
C GLY A 90 1.81 -15.57 -9.16
N PRO A 91 2.97 -16.12 -8.71
CA PRO A 91 3.67 -17.12 -9.48
C PRO A 91 2.91 -18.44 -9.68
N ARG A 92 1.91 -18.71 -8.82
CA ARG A 92 1.08 -19.91 -8.90
C ARG A 92 -0.06 -19.80 -9.90
N LEU A 93 -0.44 -18.58 -10.27
CA LEU A 93 -1.58 -18.29 -11.14
C LEU A 93 -1.08 -17.85 -12.53
N LYS A 94 -0.36 -18.73 -13.20
CA LYS A 94 0.31 -18.43 -14.47
C LYS A 94 -0.65 -18.10 -15.62
N GLN A 95 -1.91 -18.50 -15.50
CA GLN A 95 -2.94 -18.25 -16.52
C GLN A 95 -3.43 -16.81 -16.51
N LEU A 96 -3.22 -16.10 -15.42
CA LEU A 96 -3.68 -14.73 -15.25
C LEU A 96 -2.57 -13.76 -15.69
N PRO A 97 -2.93 -12.52 -16.09
CA PRO A 97 -1.93 -11.48 -16.32
C PRO A 97 -1.02 -11.32 -15.09
N ASN A 98 0.27 -11.07 -15.34
CA ASN A 98 1.27 -11.05 -14.28
C ASN A 98 1.02 -9.97 -13.22
N HIS A 99 0.24 -8.92 -13.55
CA HIS A 99 -0.05 -7.80 -12.64
C HIS A 99 -1.40 -7.93 -11.93
N LEU A 100 -2.24 -8.91 -12.29
CA LEU A 100 -3.65 -8.91 -11.88
C LEU A 100 -3.81 -8.89 -10.36
N LEU A 101 -3.10 -9.77 -9.64
CA LEU A 101 -3.21 -9.83 -8.19
C LEU A 101 -2.72 -8.55 -7.53
N PHE A 102 -1.64 -7.95 -8.06
CA PHE A 102 -1.13 -6.67 -7.54
C PHE A 102 -2.10 -5.53 -7.84
N THR A 103 -2.77 -5.55 -8.98
CA THR A 103 -3.79 -4.55 -9.32
C THR A 103 -4.99 -4.68 -8.39
N ILE A 104 -5.45 -5.89 -8.11
CA ILE A 104 -6.53 -6.12 -7.15
C ILE A 104 -6.10 -5.68 -5.76
N ALA A 105 -4.88 -6.05 -5.35
CA ALA A 105 -4.34 -5.63 -4.06
C ALA A 105 -4.26 -4.10 -3.97
N ALA A 106 -3.89 -3.42 -5.07
CA ALA A 106 -3.86 -1.95 -5.10
C ALA A 106 -5.24 -1.35 -4.86
N ALA A 107 -6.29 -1.91 -5.45
CA ALA A 107 -7.65 -1.43 -5.24
C ALA A 107 -8.07 -1.57 -3.77
N VAL A 108 -7.84 -2.75 -3.19
CA VAL A 108 -8.17 -3.00 -1.79
C VAL A 108 -7.31 -2.14 -0.87
N ASN A 109 -6.01 -2.06 -1.14
CA ASN A 109 -5.07 -1.29 -0.33
C ASN A 109 -5.34 0.22 -0.39
N LEU A 110 -5.83 0.71 -1.53
CA LEU A 110 -6.26 2.11 -1.61
C LEU A 110 -7.37 2.39 -0.61
N LEU A 111 -8.40 1.55 -0.58
CA LEU A 111 -9.50 1.69 0.38
C LEU A 111 -9.01 1.58 1.82
N LEU A 112 -8.17 0.59 2.10
CA LEU A 112 -7.64 0.37 3.45
C LEU A 112 -6.72 1.52 3.88
N THR A 113 -5.91 2.05 2.98
CA THR A 113 -5.02 3.18 3.27
C THR A 113 -5.84 4.43 3.58
N VAL A 114 -6.89 4.70 2.82
CA VAL A 114 -7.80 5.82 3.10
C VAL A 114 -8.46 5.64 4.47
N ARG A 115 -8.93 4.43 4.78
CA ARG A 115 -9.52 4.15 6.09
C ARG A 115 -8.51 4.31 7.21
N ALA A 116 -7.27 3.85 7.01
CA ALA A 116 -6.20 4.02 8.00
C ALA A 116 -5.88 5.50 8.23
N LEU A 117 -5.86 6.31 7.16
CA LEU A 117 -5.65 7.75 7.28
C LEU A 117 -6.77 8.39 8.10
N VAL A 118 -8.03 8.05 7.80
CA VAL A 118 -9.18 8.61 8.52
C VAL A 118 -9.14 8.21 9.99
N THR A 119 -8.88 6.93 10.30
CA THR A 119 -8.82 6.47 11.70
C THR A 119 -7.62 7.02 12.44
N GLY A 120 -6.52 7.31 11.74
CA GLY A 120 -5.32 7.88 12.33
C GLY A 120 -5.43 9.37 12.62
N LEU A 121 -6.26 10.12 11.86
CA LEU A 121 -6.39 11.58 12.03
C LEU A 121 -7.01 11.97 13.37
N GLY A 122 -7.81 11.09 13.98
CA GLY A 122 -8.41 11.35 15.27
C GLY A 122 -7.49 11.07 16.46
N SER A 123 -6.30 10.60 16.22
CA SER A 123 -5.31 10.27 17.24
C SER A 123 -4.25 11.38 17.33
#